data_630f4921eb64e647f3bcf3798209cee7
#
_entry.id   630f4921eb64e647f3bcf3798209cee7
#
_cell.length_a   1.000
_cell.length_b   1.000
_cell.length_c   1.000
_cell.angle_alpha   90.00
_cell.angle_beta   90.00
_cell.angle_gamma   90.00
#
_symmetry.space_group_name_H-M   'P 1'
#
loop_
_entity.id
_entity.type
_entity.pdbx_description
1 polymer ?
#
loop_
_entity_poly.entity_id
_entity_poly.type
_entity_poly.pdbx_seq_one_letter_code
_entity_poly.pdbx_strand_id
1 'polypeptide(L)'
;MSARLAPPPPLRAVRMYLHAQHQPVALMRTDCHVCRSEGLAPRSQVLIVAGEREVQALLYQIDSDLLATGQVALSEAAWTALDIGDGDSVVVRHPPVLESLAGIRRRVHGQRLSAGELAAIVRDVVQGRYTDVHLSAFLTATAALPLDLQETE
;
A
#
# COMPACT_ATOMS: atom_id res chain seq x y z
N MET A 1 -17.85 -0.92 -21.07
CA MET A 1 -18.56 -0.34 -19.92
C MET A 1 -17.97 -0.95 -18.66
N SER A 2 -17.01 -0.28 -18.05
CA SER A 2 -16.47 -0.71 -16.73
C SER A 2 -17.53 -0.42 -15.68
N ALA A 3 -18.16 -1.46 -15.17
CA ALA A 3 -18.98 -1.37 -13.97
C ALA A 3 -18.06 -0.81 -12.87
N ARG A 4 -18.28 0.43 -12.45
CA ARG A 4 -17.72 0.92 -11.19
C ARG A 4 -18.30 0.03 -10.10
N LEU A 5 -17.52 -0.94 -9.63
CA LEU A 5 -17.87 -1.65 -8.40
C LEU A 5 -18.14 -0.59 -7.32
N ALA A 6 -19.26 -0.74 -6.63
CA ALA A 6 -19.56 0.10 -5.48
C ALA A 6 -18.36 0.03 -4.50
N PRO A 7 -18.02 1.14 -3.84
CA PRO A 7 -16.93 1.12 -2.88
C PRO A 7 -17.23 0.08 -1.79
N PRO A 8 -16.20 -0.63 -1.30
CA PRO A 8 -16.39 -1.58 -0.22
C PRO A 8 -17.01 -0.91 0.99
N PRO A 9 -17.83 -1.62 1.76
CA PRO A 9 -18.46 -1.05 2.94
C PRO A 9 -17.41 -0.60 3.96
N PRO A 10 -17.65 0.50 4.66
CA PRO A 10 -16.72 1.03 5.63
C PRO A 10 -16.53 0.08 6.82
N LEU A 11 -15.34 0.08 7.38
CA LEU A 11 -14.98 -0.59 8.62
C LEU A 11 -14.76 0.45 9.73
N ARG A 12 -14.87 0.01 10.96
CA ARG A 12 -14.52 0.84 12.13
C ARG A 12 -13.06 0.65 12.47
N ALA A 13 -12.31 1.74 12.54
CA ALA A 13 -10.93 1.71 12.99
C ALA A 13 -10.88 1.47 14.51
N VAL A 14 -10.01 0.55 14.93
CA VAL A 14 -9.77 0.23 16.34
C VAL A 14 -8.31 0.46 16.68
N ARG A 15 -8.07 1.19 17.77
CA ARG A 15 -6.73 1.50 18.23
C ARG A 15 -6.24 0.43 19.20
N MET A 16 -5.30 -0.38 18.76
CA MET A 16 -4.67 -1.44 19.56
C MET A 16 -3.26 -1.07 20.03
N TYR A 17 -2.81 0.17 19.78
CA TYR A 17 -1.44 0.61 20.07
C TYR A 17 -0.37 -0.31 19.44
N LEU A 18 -0.64 -0.75 18.23
CA LEU A 18 0.24 -1.64 17.48
C LEU A 18 1.43 -0.84 16.91
N HIS A 19 2.62 -1.18 17.40
CA HIS A 19 3.86 -0.58 16.92
C HIS A 19 4.54 -1.51 15.92
N ALA A 20 4.70 -1.02 14.69
CA ALA A 20 5.41 -1.69 13.61
C ALA A 20 6.52 -0.78 13.06
N GLN A 21 7.25 -0.13 13.97
CA GLN A 21 8.20 0.93 13.65
C GLN A 21 7.50 2.05 12.85
N HIS A 22 8.00 2.37 11.66
CA HIS A 22 7.40 3.38 10.79
C HIS A 22 6.47 2.80 9.72
N GLN A 23 6.26 1.47 9.73
CA GLN A 23 5.48 0.79 8.71
C GLN A 23 3.98 0.86 9.03
N PRO A 24 3.15 1.39 8.12
CA PRO A 24 1.70 1.26 8.24
C PRO A 24 1.28 -0.20 8.10
N VAL A 25 0.52 -0.69 9.07
CA VAL A 25 -0.01 -2.05 9.12
C VAL A 25 -1.50 -2.00 9.39
N ALA A 26 -2.25 -2.86 8.71
CA ALA A 26 -3.65 -3.13 8.98
C ALA A 26 -3.82 -4.58 9.45
N LEU A 27 -4.65 -4.77 10.47
CA LEU A 27 -5.00 -6.08 11.00
C LEU A 27 -6.51 -6.27 10.87
N MET A 28 -6.93 -7.31 10.16
CA MET A 28 -8.34 -7.63 9.92
C MET A 28 -8.62 -9.11 10.22
N ARG A 29 -9.88 -9.45 10.46
CA ARG A 29 -10.26 -10.87 10.56
C ARG A 29 -10.28 -11.53 9.19
N THR A 30 -9.92 -12.81 9.13
CA THR A 30 -10.00 -13.62 7.90
C THR A 30 -11.41 -13.73 7.36
N ASP A 31 -12.43 -13.75 8.23
CA ASP A 31 -13.85 -13.82 7.89
C ASP A 31 -14.51 -12.45 7.67
N CYS A 32 -13.72 -11.36 7.70
CA CYS A 32 -14.21 -10.03 7.39
C CYS A 32 -14.80 -9.97 5.98
N HIS A 33 -15.99 -9.38 5.85
CA HIS A 33 -16.68 -9.28 4.57
C HIS A 33 -15.88 -8.51 3.50
N VAL A 34 -15.09 -7.50 3.90
CA VAL A 34 -14.22 -6.75 2.98
C VAL A 34 -13.07 -7.64 2.48
N CYS A 35 -12.44 -8.43 3.37
CA CYS A 35 -11.40 -9.36 2.95
C CYS A 35 -11.91 -10.37 1.92
N ARG A 36 -13.14 -10.88 2.11
CA ARG A 36 -13.75 -11.86 1.20
C ARG A 36 -14.19 -11.24 -0.12
N SER A 37 -14.88 -10.10 -0.07
CA SER A 37 -15.43 -9.46 -1.28
C SER A 37 -14.34 -8.88 -2.18
N GLU A 38 -13.30 -8.30 -1.58
CA GLU A 38 -12.17 -7.72 -2.29
C GLU A 38 -11.06 -8.74 -2.61
N GLY A 39 -11.15 -9.97 -2.09
CA GLY A 39 -10.12 -10.98 -2.28
C GLY A 39 -8.76 -10.58 -1.67
N LEU A 40 -8.78 -9.87 -0.53
CA LEU A 40 -7.56 -9.41 0.13
C LEU A 40 -6.85 -10.58 0.80
N ALA A 41 -5.61 -10.82 0.42
CA ALA A 41 -4.77 -11.87 0.97
C ALA A 41 -3.86 -11.36 2.10
N PRO A 42 -3.47 -12.23 3.06
CA PRO A 42 -2.47 -11.88 4.05
C PRO A 42 -1.17 -11.41 3.40
N ARG A 43 -0.55 -10.38 3.98
CA ARG A 43 0.69 -9.74 3.50
C ARG A 43 0.54 -9.01 2.15
N SER A 44 -0.67 -8.80 1.66
CA SER A 44 -0.90 -7.89 0.54
C SER A 44 -0.88 -6.42 0.99
N GLN A 45 -0.60 -5.55 0.05
CA GLN A 45 -0.75 -4.12 0.27
C GLN A 45 -2.22 -3.74 0.13
N VAL A 46 -2.70 -2.90 1.03
CA VAL A 46 -4.04 -2.33 1.00
C VAL A 46 -3.96 -0.81 1.10
N LEU A 47 -4.92 -0.13 0.51
CA LEU A 47 -5.12 1.30 0.66
C LEU A 47 -6.23 1.54 1.68
N ILE A 48 -5.91 2.28 2.73
CA ILE A 48 -6.85 2.68 3.76
C ILE A 48 -7.19 4.14 3.54
N VAL A 49 -8.48 4.45 3.46
CA VAL A 49 -8.99 5.79 3.19
C VAL A 49 -9.88 6.24 4.34
N ALA A 50 -9.59 7.42 4.88
CA ALA A 50 -10.35 8.08 5.92
C ALA A 50 -10.61 9.53 5.50
N GLY A 51 -11.81 9.84 5.05
CA GLY A 51 -12.14 11.15 4.48
C GLY A 51 -11.24 11.46 3.27
N GLU A 52 -10.46 12.52 3.35
CA GLU A 52 -9.53 12.94 2.29
C GLU A 52 -8.11 12.37 2.45
N ARG A 53 -7.85 11.69 3.55
CA ARG A 53 -6.53 11.10 3.83
C ARG A 53 -6.50 9.64 3.45
N GLU A 54 -5.37 9.20 2.95
CA GLU A 54 -5.14 7.81 2.61
C GLU A 54 -3.74 7.36 3.00
N VAL A 55 -3.61 6.08 3.33
CA VAL A 55 -2.32 5.46 3.62
C VAL A 55 -2.28 4.05 3.04
N GLN A 56 -1.16 3.70 2.46
CA GLN A 56 -0.89 2.34 2.01
C GLN A 56 -0.30 1.54 3.17
N ALA A 57 -0.90 0.39 3.47
CA ALA A 57 -0.54 -0.44 4.62
C ALA A 57 -0.36 -1.90 4.23
N LEU A 58 0.47 -2.62 4.99
CA LEU A 58 0.59 -4.07 4.87
C LEU A 58 -0.53 -4.74 5.65
N LEU A 59 -1.28 -5.63 5.00
CA LEU A 59 -2.39 -6.36 5.62
C LEU A 59 -1.89 -7.62 6.33
N TYR A 60 -2.25 -7.76 7.61
CA TYR A 60 -2.24 -9.02 8.33
C TYR A 60 -3.66 -9.48 8.64
N GLN A 61 -3.86 -10.78 8.69
CA GLN A 61 -5.15 -11.37 9.01
C GLN A 61 -5.05 -12.22 10.28
N ILE A 62 -6.10 -12.20 11.09
CA ILE A 62 -6.20 -12.99 12.32
C ILE A 62 -7.52 -13.76 12.38
N ASP A 63 -7.48 -14.89 13.06
CA ASP A 63 -8.63 -15.68 13.48
C ASP A 63 -8.80 -15.52 14.99
N SER A 64 -9.28 -14.36 15.42
CA SER A 64 -9.38 -14.07 16.85
C SER A 64 -10.52 -13.09 17.10
N ASP A 65 -11.15 -13.21 18.26
CA ASP A 65 -12.20 -12.30 18.72
C ASP A 65 -11.67 -10.96 19.26
N LEU A 66 -10.36 -10.72 19.15
CA LEU A 66 -9.77 -9.41 19.46
C LEU A 66 -10.32 -8.31 18.56
N LEU A 67 -10.77 -8.66 17.35
CA LEU A 67 -11.45 -7.78 16.41
C LEU A 67 -12.80 -8.34 16.03
N ALA A 68 -13.80 -7.48 15.86
CA ALA A 68 -15.05 -7.85 15.21
C ALA A 68 -14.88 -7.85 13.67
N THR A 69 -15.78 -8.55 12.97
CA THR A 69 -15.74 -8.65 11.50
C THR A 69 -15.90 -7.32 10.76
N GLY A 70 -16.50 -6.32 11.41
CA GLY A 70 -16.67 -4.95 10.90
C GLY A 70 -15.56 -3.98 11.34
N GLN A 71 -14.45 -4.47 11.88
CA GLN A 71 -13.37 -3.66 12.42
C GLN A 71 -12.05 -3.90 11.70
N VAL A 72 -11.18 -2.89 11.73
CA VAL A 72 -9.78 -2.96 11.31
C VAL A 72 -8.92 -2.30 12.39
N ALA A 73 -7.91 -3.01 12.88
CA ALA A 73 -6.90 -2.40 13.74
C ALA A 73 -5.76 -1.88 12.88
N LEU A 74 -5.24 -0.71 13.24
CA LEU A 74 -4.18 -0.03 12.51
C LEU A 74 -2.96 0.18 13.40
N SER A 75 -1.77 0.11 12.81
CA SER A 75 -0.54 0.49 13.52
C SER A 75 -0.51 1.99 13.81
N GLU A 76 0.28 2.39 14.80
CA GLU A 76 0.43 3.81 15.17
C GLU A 76 0.93 4.67 14.00
N ALA A 77 1.75 4.12 13.10
CA ALA A 77 2.17 4.80 11.88
C ALA A 77 0.99 5.10 10.94
N ALA A 78 0.09 4.13 10.73
CA ALA A 78 -1.12 4.34 9.93
C ALA A 78 -2.10 5.30 10.62
N TRP A 79 -2.22 5.19 11.93
CA TRP A 79 -3.05 6.05 12.77
C TRP A 79 -2.66 7.51 12.64
N THR A 80 -1.35 7.79 12.76
CA THR A 80 -0.79 9.13 12.61
C THR A 80 -0.99 9.69 11.21
N ALA A 81 -0.77 8.85 10.18
CA ALA A 81 -0.90 9.28 8.79
C ALA A 81 -2.34 9.64 8.41
N LEU A 82 -3.32 8.89 8.94
CA LEU A 82 -4.74 9.11 8.67
C LEU A 82 -5.35 10.21 9.56
N ASP A 83 -4.73 10.49 10.72
CA ASP A 83 -5.21 11.47 11.72
C ASP A 83 -6.67 11.22 12.12
N ILE A 84 -6.95 9.99 12.53
CA ILE A 84 -8.29 9.51 12.89
C ILE A 84 -8.40 9.23 14.38
N GLY A 85 -9.65 9.17 14.86
CA GLY A 85 -10.01 8.74 16.21
C GLY A 85 -10.46 7.29 16.29
N ASP A 86 -10.41 6.71 17.49
CA ASP A 86 -10.91 5.35 17.72
C ASP A 86 -12.40 5.24 17.40
N GLY A 87 -12.78 4.26 16.59
CA GLY A 87 -14.14 4.07 16.11
C GLY A 87 -14.50 4.82 14.83
N ASP A 88 -13.59 5.64 14.29
CA ASP A 88 -13.80 6.33 13.03
C ASP A 88 -13.98 5.33 11.85
N SER A 89 -14.74 5.79 10.87
CA SER A 89 -15.04 5.00 9.68
C SER A 89 -13.92 5.09 8.66
N VAL A 90 -13.42 3.94 8.20
CA VAL A 90 -12.39 3.85 7.17
C VAL A 90 -12.81 2.86 6.08
N VAL A 91 -12.33 3.08 4.86
CA VAL A 91 -12.52 2.18 3.73
C VAL A 91 -11.19 1.49 3.44
N VAL A 92 -11.21 0.15 3.32
CA VAL A 92 -10.04 -0.65 2.94
C VAL A 92 -10.27 -1.23 1.56
N ARG A 93 -9.32 -1.01 0.65
CA ARG A 93 -9.42 -1.45 -0.75
C ARG A 93 -8.04 -1.80 -1.31
N HIS A 94 -8.03 -2.35 -2.52
CA HIS A 94 -6.77 -2.53 -3.25
C HIS A 94 -6.11 -1.19 -3.55
N PRO A 95 -4.77 -1.11 -3.42
CA PRO A 95 -4.04 0.08 -3.86
C PRO A 95 -4.13 0.21 -5.39
N PRO A 96 -4.03 1.43 -5.94
CA PRO A 96 -3.98 1.61 -7.38
C PRO A 96 -2.74 0.93 -7.97
N VAL A 97 -2.87 0.43 -9.20
CA VAL A 97 -1.73 -0.13 -9.93
C VAL A 97 -0.75 1.00 -10.24
N LEU A 98 0.52 0.81 -9.88
CA LEU A 98 1.58 1.75 -10.18
C LEU A 98 2.14 1.48 -11.58
N GLU A 99 1.91 2.40 -12.52
CA GLU A 99 2.43 2.30 -13.88
C GLU A 99 3.97 2.33 -13.91
N SER A 100 4.59 3.04 -12.96
CA SER A 100 6.05 3.12 -12.81
C SER A 100 6.73 1.77 -12.58
N LEU A 101 6.01 0.75 -12.07
CA LEU A 101 6.53 -0.60 -11.91
C LEU A 101 6.90 -1.27 -13.26
N ALA A 102 6.28 -0.85 -14.35
CA ALA A 102 6.66 -1.30 -15.69
C ALA A 102 8.09 -0.85 -16.03
N GLY A 103 8.45 0.37 -15.64
CA GLY A 103 9.82 0.90 -15.79
C GLY A 103 10.85 0.06 -14.99
N ILE A 104 10.53 -0.29 -13.73
CA ILE A 104 11.40 -1.14 -12.92
C ILE A 104 11.61 -2.51 -13.57
N ARG A 105 10.54 -3.14 -14.07
CA ARG A 105 10.64 -4.44 -14.75
C ARG A 105 11.56 -4.34 -15.97
N ARG A 106 11.42 -3.29 -16.79
CA ARG A 106 12.29 -3.08 -17.95
C ARG A 106 13.74 -2.88 -17.53
N ARG A 107 13.98 -2.13 -16.45
CA ARG A 107 15.33 -1.93 -15.90
C ARG A 107 15.97 -3.24 -15.44
N VAL A 108 15.22 -4.10 -14.76
CA VAL A 108 15.67 -5.44 -14.36
C VAL A 108 16.08 -6.28 -15.57
N HIS A 109 15.42 -6.09 -16.72
CA HIS A 109 15.78 -6.74 -18.00
C HIS A 109 16.86 -6.00 -18.79
N GLY A 110 17.57 -5.06 -18.18
CA GLY A 110 18.68 -4.36 -18.80
C GLY A 110 18.31 -3.26 -19.78
N GLN A 111 17.06 -2.82 -19.79
CA GLN A 111 16.61 -1.74 -20.65
C GLN A 111 16.82 -0.38 -19.97
N ARG A 112 17.03 0.65 -20.77
CA ARG A 112 17.14 2.02 -20.29
C ARG A 112 15.79 2.57 -19.89
N LEU A 113 15.79 3.46 -18.90
CA LEU A 113 14.65 4.24 -18.49
C LEU A 113 14.63 5.59 -19.23
N SER A 114 13.48 6.02 -19.67
CA SER A 114 13.29 7.40 -20.10
C SER A 114 13.27 8.33 -18.88
N ALA A 115 13.56 9.63 -19.09
CA ALA A 115 13.47 10.63 -18.04
C ALA A 115 12.06 10.67 -17.38
N GLY A 116 11.01 10.49 -18.18
CA GLY A 116 9.63 10.43 -17.69
C GLY A 116 9.36 9.23 -16.78
N GLU A 117 9.93 8.07 -17.12
CA GLU A 117 9.79 6.85 -16.30
C GLU A 117 10.57 6.96 -14.99
N LEU A 118 11.77 7.51 -15.04
CA LEU A 118 12.57 7.74 -13.85
C LEU A 118 11.88 8.74 -12.92
N ALA A 119 11.35 9.84 -13.47
CA ALA A 119 10.57 10.82 -12.70
C ALA A 119 9.33 10.20 -12.06
N ALA A 120 8.62 9.29 -12.75
CA ALA A 120 7.47 8.58 -12.21
C ALA A 120 7.88 7.64 -11.06
N ILE A 121 8.99 6.88 -11.22
CA ILE A 121 9.55 6.03 -10.17
C ILE A 121 9.90 6.85 -8.94
N VAL A 122 10.67 7.93 -9.09
CA VAL A 122 11.09 8.80 -7.99
C VAL A 122 9.87 9.40 -7.27
N ARG A 123 8.86 9.84 -8.01
CA ARG A 123 7.61 10.36 -7.44
C ARG A 123 6.91 9.32 -6.58
N ASP A 124 6.77 8.10 -7.06
CA ASP A 124 6.10 7.02 -6.33
C ASP A 124 6.90 6.57 -5.11
N VAL A 125 8.24 6.61 -5.17
CA VAL A 125 9.12 6.40 -4.01
C VAL A 125 8.91 7.46 -2.94
N VAL A 126 8.94 8.74 -3.32
CA VAL A 126 8.77 9.87 -2.38
C VAL A 126 7.37 9.85 -1.74
N GLN A 127 6.36 9.42 -2.49
CA GLN A 127 4.99 9.28 -1.98
C GLN A 127 4.76 8.01 -1.15
N GLY A 128 5.81 7.20 -0.90
CA GLY A 128 5.71 5.98 -0.10
C GLY A 128 4.86 4.87 -0.75
N ARG A 129 4.68 4.90 -2.06
CA ARG A 129 3.85 3.92 -2.78
C ARG A 129 4.57 2.62 -3.08
N TYR A 130 5.90 2.60 -2.97
CA TYR A 130 6.71 1.42 -3.22
C TYR A 130 6.89 0.58 -1.95
N THR A 131 6.81 -0.74 -2.11
CA THR A 131 7.21 -1.68 -1.07
C THR A 131 8.74 -1.80 -1.05
N ASP A 132 9.28 -2.35 0.04
CA ASP A 132 10.72 -2.65 0.15
C ASP A 132 11.20 -3.57 -0.98
N VAL A 133 10.35 -4.48 -1.45
CA VAL A 133 10.65 -5.35 -2.60
C VAL A 133 10.82 -4.54 -3.89
N HIS A 134 9.94 -3.58 -4.14
CA HIS A 134 10.05 -2.71 -5.31
C HIS A 134 11.31 -1.84 -5.25
N LEU A 135 11.60 -1.27 -4.07
CA LEU A 135 12.81 -0.47 -3.85
C LEU A 135 14.08 -1.31 -4.04
N SER A 136 14.12 -2.51 -3.46
CA SER A 136 15.25 -3.42 -3.59
C SER A 136 15.48 -3.82 -5.05
N ALA A 137 14.41 -4.13 -5.80
CA ALA A 137 14.49 -4.46 -7.22
C ALA A 137 15.06 -3.30 -8.04
N PHE A 138 14.58 -2.08 -7.80
CA PHE A 138 15.05 -0.88 -8.48
C PHE A 138 16.52 -0.59 -8.17
N LEU A 139 16.90 -0.60 -6.89
CA LEU A 139 18.29 -0.33 -6.47
C LEU A 139 19.25 -1.38 -7.00
N THR A 140 18.89 -2.66 -6.95
CA THR A 140 19.72 -3.75 -7.46
C THR A 140 19.91 -3.66 -8.98
N ALA A 141 18.84 -3.40 -9.72
CA ALA A 141 18.91 -3.24 -11.17
C ALA A 141 19.73 -2.01 -11.57
N THR A 142 19.64 -0.92 -10.81
CA THR A 142 20.42 0.30 -11.06
C THR A 142 21.89 0.13 -10.69
N ALA A 143 22.20 -0.64 -9.65
CA ALA A 143 23.57 -0.97 -9.28
C ALA A 143 24.25 -1.88 -10.32
N ALA A 144 23.51 -2.83 -10.89
CA ALA A 144 24.02 -3.73 -11.94
C ALA A 144 24.21 -3.02 -13.28
N LEU A 145 23.37 -2.04 -13.59
CA LEU A 145 23.43 -1.22 -14.78
C LEU A 145 23.35 0.25 -14.35
N PRO A 146 24.50 0.93 -14.16
CA PRO A 146 24.49 2.34 -13.72
C PRO A 146 23.68 3.22 -14.66
N LEU A 147 23.05 4.23 -14.09
CA LEU A 147 22.34 5.26 -14.85
C LEU A 147 23.35 6.00 -15.73
N ASP A 148 22.98 6.29 -16.97
CA ASP A 148 23.80 7.12 -17.84
C ASP A 148 23.54 8.62 -17.60
N LEU A 149 24.27 9.48 -18.31
CA LEU A 149 24.13 10.93 -18.16
C LEU A 149 22.72 11.44 -18.52
N GLN A 150 22.02 10.78 -19.43
CA GLN A 150 20.65 11.17 -19.81
C GLN A 150 19.61 10.71 -18.79
N GLU A 151 19.90 9.67 -18.01
CA GLU A 151 19.05 9.19 -16.94
C GLU A 151 19.28 9.96 -15.62
N THR A 152 20.36 10.75 -15.53
CA THR A 152 20.74 11.51 -14.32
C THR A 152 20.47 13.01 -14.41
N GLU A 153 20.15 13.56 -15.56
CA GLU A 153 19.71 14.94 -15.76
C GLU A 153 18.20 15.10 -15.57
#